data_4b1f18d6abec35ce7924490993c9d4dc
#
_entry.id   4b1f18d6abec35ce7924490993c9d4dc
#
_cell.length_a   1.000
_cell.length_b   1.000
_cell.length_c   1.000
_cell.angle_alpha   90.00
_cell.angle_beta   90.00
_cell.angle_gamma   90.00
#
_symmetry.space_group_name_H-M   'P 1'
#
loop_
_entity.id
_entity.type
_entity.pdbx_description
1 polymer ?
#
loop_
_entity_poly.entity_id
_entity_poly.type
_entity_poly.pdbx_seq_one_letter_code
_entity_poly.pdbx_strand_id
1 'polypeptide(L)'
;MEKRRKDKREEVTKLLTLQKIRDVKELESYKLSVCHPHSAGIDLGSKEIYVALDPRIAAEMSLPIVHMFNTFTSGLLSCRDLLCSCGITTVAMESTSVYWTTIYSILKSSGLEVCLVNPKKFRMVPGRKTDVLDCQWLQTLHLYGLITGSFHPEEKIAELRSYMRERGRIIKDRGRYVCRMQKALTKMNLLLNNVLDDIMGKTGMSIIRAILDGERDPHKLASLRSGRCKYTEDEIAESLNGYYKEDQLFLLKTNYDVFSFFDNKLTEIDSQITNLLEEFPLKKKKR
;
A
#
# COMPACT_ATOMS: atom_id res chain seq x y z
N MET A 1 -1.72 33.58 27.86
CA MET A 1 -2.90 32.90 27.31
C MET A 1 -2.51 31.68 26.45
N GLU A 2 -1.52 31.79 25.60
CA GLU A 2 -1.11 30.72 24.64
C GLU A 2 -0.60 29.44 25.34
N LYS A 3 0.24 29.56 26.37
CA LYS A 3 0.73 28.43 27.18
C LYS A 3 -0.42 27.61 27.78
N ARG A 4 -1.44 28.28 28.36
CA ARG A 4 -2.62 27.64 28.96
C ARG A 4 -3.52 26.93 27.93
N ARG A 5 -3.52 27.41 26.66
CA ARG A 5 -4.21 26.76 25.52
C ARG A 5 -3.46 25.51 25.06
N LYS A 6 -2.15 25.57 25.04
CA LYS A 6 -1.29 24.43 24.68
C LYS A 6 -1.42 23.31 25.71
N ASP A 7 -1.37 23.65 27.00
CA ASP A 7 -1.50 22.69 28.10
C ASP A 7 -2.86 21.95 28.05
N LYS A 8 -3.96 22.68 27.79
CA LYS A 8 -5.30 22.06 27.64
C LYS A 8 -5.39 21.10 26.44
N ARG A 9 -4.75 21.43 25.31
CA ARG A 9 -4.75 20.55 24.15
C ARG A 9 -3.95 19.27 24.40
N GLU A 10 -2.79 19.39 25.05
CA GLU A 10 -1.99 18.24 25.42
C GLU A 10 -2.75 17.31 26.37
N GLU A 11 -3.48 17.87 27.34
CA GLU A 11 -4.35 17.12 28.25
C GLU A 11 -5.46 16.38 27.49
N VAL A 12 -6.20 17.07 26.62
CA VAL A 12 -7.27 16.46 25.82
C VAL A 12 -6.72 15.40 24.88
N THR A 13 -5.58 15.65 24.24
CA THR A 13 -4.90 14.65 23.38
C THR A 13 -4.52 13.40 24.18
N LYS A 14 -4.03 13.60 25.42
CA LYS A 14 -3.71 12.48 26.33
C LYS A 14 -4.98 11.69 26.71
N LEU A 15 -6.08 12.37 27.01
CA LEU A 15 -7.35 11.73 27.33
C LEU A 15 -7.96 10.98 26.13
N LEU A 16 -7.84 11.53 24.91
CA LEU A 16 -8.22 10.85 23.67
C LEU A 16 -7.36 9.59 23.44
N THR A 17 -6.05 9.71 23.63
CA THR A 17 -5.10 8.57 23.50
C THR A 17 -5.44 7.47 24.51
N LEU A 18 -5.87 7.83 25.71
CA LEU A 18 -6.33 6.91 26.75
C LEU A 18 -7.80 6.48 26.55
N GLN A 19 -8.43 6.92 25.47
CA GLN A 19 -9.85 6.64 25.12
C GLN A 19 -10.83 7.02 26.24
N LYS A 20 -10.54 8.07 26.98
CA LYS A 20 -11.41 8.58 28.04
C LYS A 20 -12.51 9.50 27.52
N ILE A 21 -12.20 10.38 26.55
CA ILE A 21 -13.19 11.21 25.86
C ILE A 21 -13.81 10.41 24.71
N ARG A 22 -15.13 10.28 24.70
CA ARG A 22 -15.87 9.38 23.82
C ARG A 22 -16.89 10.05 22.91
N ASP A 23 -17.27 11.27 23.19
CA ASP A 23 -18.28 11.98 22.42
C ASP A 23 -17.99 13.49 22.29
N VAL A 24 -18.72 14.14 21.37
CA VAL A 24 -18.56 15.56 21.04
C VAL A 24 -18.89 16.45 22.22
N LYS A 25 -19.97 16.13 22.98
CA LYS A 25 -20.43 16.94 24.12
C LYS A 25 -19.41 16.96 25.25
N GLU A 26 -18.81 15.82 25.53
CA GLU A 26 -17.73 15.70 26.51
C GLU A 26 -16.53 16.55 26.08
N LEU A 27 -16.14 16.47 24.80
CA LEU A 27 -15.04 17.27 24.26
C LEU A 27 -15.31 18.78 24.35
N GLU A 28 -16.52 19.22 24.00
CA GLU A 28 -16.94 20.63 24.07
C GLU A 28 -16.89 21.20 25.50
N SER A 29 -17.07 20.36 26.52
CA SER A 29 -16.98 20.79 27.93
C SER A 29 -15.62 21.35 28.30
N TYR A 30 -14.56 20.96 27.57
CA TYR A 30 -13.19 21.46 27.79
C TYR A 30 -12.95 22.89 27.29
N LYS A 31 -13.93 23.53 26.62
CA LYS A 31 -13.84 24.91 26.11
C LYS A 31 -12.55 25.20 25.37
N LEU A 32 -12.23 24.35 24.41
CA LEU A 32 -11.05 24.49 23.56
C LEU A 32 -11.20 25.65 22.58
N SER A 33 -10.08 26.27 22.19
CA SER A 33 -10.12 27.29 21.15
C SER A 33 -10.19 26.65 19.77
N VAL A 34 -11.05 27.20 18.92
CA VAL A 34 -11.17 26.80 17.52
C VAL A 34 -9.86 27.08 16.76
N CYS A 35 -9.38 26.09 15.99
CA CYS A 35 -8.18 26.15 15.18
C CYS A 35 -8.50 26.21 13.69
N HIS A 36 -9.49 25.46 13.26
CA HIS A 36 -9.88 25.33 11.85
C HIS A 36 -11.36 25.66 11.71
N PRO A 37 -11.74 26.98 11.70
CA PRO A 37 -13.14 27.41 11.71
C PRO A 37 -13.93 27.03 10.45
N HIS A 38 -13.26 26.78 9.32
CA HIS A 38 -13.86 26.36 8.06
C HIS A 38 -13.45 24.92 7.73
N SER A 39 -13.85 24.00 8.61
CA SER A 39 -13.44 22.60 8.53
C SER A 39 -14.61 21.66 8.28
N ALA A 40 -14.31 20.53 7.62
CA ALA A 40 -15.23 19.41 7.47
C ALA A 40 -14.55 18.10 7.87
N GLY A 41 -15.37 17.10 8.20
CA GLY A 41 -14.92 15.73 8.47
C GLY A 41 -15.53 14.77 7.47
N ILE A 42 -14.75 13.85 6.92
CA ILE A 42 -15.21 12.84 5.96
C ILE A 42 -14.93 11.44 6.51
N ASP A 43 -15.98 10.63 6.61
CA ASP A 43 -15.87 9.19 6.79
C ASP A 43 -16.08 8.48 5.46
N LEU A 44 -15.23 7.47 5.16
CA LEU A 44 -15.12 6.86 3.85
C LEU A 44 -15.54 5.40 3.89
N GLY A 45 -16.70 5.11 3.33
CA GLY A 45 -17.14 3.76 3.02
C GLY A 45 -16.82 3.33 1.59
N SER A 46 -17.08 2.07 1.27
CA SER A 46 -16.88 1.51 -0.08
C SER A 46 -17.94 1.95 -1.09
N LYS A 47 -19.16 2.28 -0.64
CA LYS A 47 -20.31 2.66 -1.47
C LYS A 47 -20.74 4.10 -1.25
N GLU A 48 -20.55 4.59 -0.05
CA GLU A 48 -21.03 5.89 0.42
C GLU A 48 -19.93 6.58 1.22
N ILE A 49 -19.94 7.91 1.19
CA ILE A 49 -19.13 8.77 2.03
C ILE A 49 -20.03 9.68 2.83
N TYR A 50 -19.70 9.90 4.09
CA TYR A 50 -20.41 10.79 4.98
C TYR A 50 -19.53 12.00 5.28
N VAL A 51 -20.13 13.18 5.14
CA VAL A 51 -19.44 14.47 5.25
C VAL A 51 -20.12 15.32 6.30
N ALA A 52 -19.40 15.64 7.36
CA ALA A 52 -19.87 16.56 8.39
C ALA A 52 -19.30 17.96 8.16
N LEU A 53 -20.17 18.95 8.06
CA LEU A 53 -19.83 20.38 8.07
C LEU A 53 -19.69 20.88 9.52
N ASP A 54 -18.96 21.98 9.71
CA ASP A 54 -19.01 22.71 10.96
C ASP A 54 -20.47 23.12 11.25
N PRO A 55 -21.02 22.81 12.44
CA PRO A 55 -22.43 23.13 12.77
C PRO A 55 -22.78 24.59 12.57
N ARG A 56 -21.84 25.51 12.75
CA ARG A 56 -22.08 26.96 12.57
C ARG A 56 -22.27 27.30 11.09
N ILE A 57 -21.43 26.74 10.22
CA ILE A 57 -21.54 26.92 8.75
C ILE A 57 -22.82 26.25 8.25
N ALA A 58 -23.16 25.06 8.73
CA ALA A 58 -24.37 24.37 8.35
C ALA A 58 -25.63 25.20 8.75
N ALA A 59 -25.64 25.79 9.94
CA ALA A 59 -26.74 26.66 10.40
C ALA A 59 -26.80 27.94 9.55
N GLU A 60 -25.70 28.60 9.28
CA GLU A 60 -25.65 29.84 8.47
C GLU A 60 -26.17 29.60 7.04
N MET A 61 -25.79 28.44 6.46
CA MET A 61 -26.21 28.07 5.10
C MET A 61 -27.59 27.38 5.05
N SER A 62 -28.25 27.16 6.20
CA SER A 62 -29.49 26.40 6.31
C SER A 62 -29.41 24.99 5.73
N LEU A 63 -28.26 24.32 5.95
CA LEU A 63 -27.97 22.98 5.48
C LEU A 63 -27.93 21.95 6.62
N PRO A 64 -28.19 20.68 6.36
CA PRO A 64 -27.89 19.61 7.32
C PRO A 64 -26.42 19.59 7.73
N ILE A 65 -26.12 19.18 8.96
CA ILE A 65 -24.73 19.05 9.43
C ILE A 65 -24.01 17.93 8.68
N VAL A 66 -24.74 16.83 8.36
CA VAL A 66 -24.17 15.65 7.70
C VAL A 66 -24.84 15.43 6.35
N HIS A 67 -24.02 15.23 5.35
CA HIS A 67 -24.39 14.90 3.98
C HIS A 67 -23.82 13.55 3.58
N MET A 68 -24.57 12.81 2.76
CA MET A 68 -24.15 11.53 2.20
C MET A 68 -24.00 11.66 0.70
N PHE A 69 -22.91 11.09 0.17
CA PHE A 69 -22.65 10.98 -1.27
C PHE A 69 -22.25 9.56 -1.62
N ASN A 70 -22.55 9.12 -2.85
CA ASN A 70 -22.03 7.87 -3.37
C ASN A 70 -20.54 8.01 -3.74
N THR A 71 -19.84 6.89 -3.88
CA THR A 71 -18.41 6.85 -4.21
C THR A 71 -18.11 6.91 -5.71
N PHE A 72 -19.12 7.08 -6.57
CA PHE A 72 -18.88 7.34 -7.98
C PHE A 72 -18.27 8.73 -8.17
N THR A 73 -17.55 8.92 -9.27
CA THR A 73 -16.88 10.20 -9.56
C THR A 73 -17.82 11.39 -9.47
N SER A 74 -19.06 11.26 -9.96
CA SER A 74 -20.08 12.30 -9.86
C SER A 74 -20.43 12.65 -8.41
N GLY A 75 -20.56 11.64 -7.53
CA GLY A 75 -20.82 11.87 -6.11
C GLY A 75 -19.64 12.53 -5.39
N LEU A 76 -18.41 12.12 -5.71
CA LEU A 76 -17.21 12.75 -5.17
C LEU A 76 -17.06 14.22 -5.62
N LEU A 77 -17.39 14.51 -6.87
CA LEU A 77 -17.42 15.87 -7.39
C LEU A 77 -18.52 16.71 -6.71
N SER A 78 -19.72 16.15 -6.52
CA SER A 78 -20.79 16.84 -5.77
C SER A 78 -20.40 17.12 -4.31
N CYS A 79 -19.67 16.20 -3.67
CA CYS A 79 -19.10 16.43 -2.35
C CYS A 79 -18.13 17.62 -2.35
N ARG A 80 -17.22 17.67 -3.30
CA ARG A 80 -16.28 18.79 -3.48
C ARG A 80 -17.05 20.11 -3.68
N ASP A 81 -18.05 20.11 -4.54
CA ASP A 81 -18.82 21.32 -4.87
C ASP A 81 -19.57 21.85 -3.64
N LEU A 82 -20.17 20.96 -2.81
CA LEU A 82 -20.75 21.34 -1.54
C LEU A 82 -19.70 21.98 -0.62
N LEU A 83 -18.54 21.33 -0.44
CA LEU A 83 -17.50 21.86 0.45
C LEU A 83 -17.01 23.23 0.01
N CYS A 84 -16.79 23.41 -1.30
CA CYS A 84 -16.38 24.69 -1.86
C CYS A 84 -17.46 25.78 -1.70
N SER A 85 -18.73 25.45 -1.96
CA SER A 85 -19.85 26.40 -1.81
C SER A 85 -20.08 26.84 -0.35
N CYS A 86 -19.76 25.97 0.61
CA CYS A 86 -19.78 26.26 2.04
C CYS A 86 -18.53 27.00 2.54
N GLY A 87 -17.60 27.38 1.66
CA GLY A 87 -16.35 28.05 2.06
C GLY A 87 -15.44 27.22 2.95
N ILE A 88 -15.53 25.88 2.87
CA ILE A 88 -14.63 24.99 3.60
C ILE A 88 -13.21 25.15 3.02
N THR A 89 -12.23 25.27 3.90
CA THR A 89 -10.81 25.41 3.51
C THR A 89 -9.99 24.18 3.84
N THR A 90 -10.41 23.40 4.85
CA THR A 90 -9.66 22.23 5.29
C THR A 90 -10.58 21.07 5.68
N VAL A 91 -10.15 19.86 5.38
CA VAL A 91 -10.93 18.63 5.55
C VAL A 91 -10.11 17.58 6.28
N ALA A 92 -10.68 16.98 7.33
CA ALA A 92 -10.12 15.77 7.92
C ALA A 92 -10.81 14.55 7.33
N MET A 93 -10.05 13.55 6.90
CA MET A 93 -10.60 12.28 6.42
C MET A 93 -9.76 11.10 6.91
N GLU A 94 -10.44 9.97 7.15
CA GLU A 94 -9.78 8.74 7.55
C GLU A 94 -9.08 8.07 6.36
N SER A 95 -7.82 7.63 6.54
CA SER A 95 -7.04 6.92 5.51
C SER A 95 -7.35 5.42 5.48
N THR A 96 -8.65 5.07 5.45
CA THR A 96 -9.11 3.66 5.43
C THR A 96 -8.91 3.03 4.06
N SER A 97 -8.15 1.93 3.99
CA SER A 97 -7.88 1.16 2.77
C SER A 97 -7.34 2.04 1.63
N VAL A 98 -7.96 1.97 0.44
CA VAL A 98 -7.59 2.74 -0.77
C VAL A 98 -8.64 3.78 -1.16
N TYR A 99 -9.78 3.81 -0.48
CA TYR A 99 -10.93 4.64 -0.86
C TYR A 99 -10.67 6.14 -0.78
N TRP A 100 -9.75 6.55 0.07
CA TRP A 100 -9.39 7.96 0.26
C TRP A 100 -8.63 8.58 -0.91
N THR A 101 -7.97 7.79 -1.76
CA THR A 101 -7.03 8.31 -2.76
C THR A 101 -7.68 9.23 -3.79
N THR A 102 -8.82 8.83 -4.34
CA THR A 102 -9.52 9.60 -5.37
C THR A 102 -10.10 10.90 -4.82
N ILE A 103 -10.83 10.82 -3.70
CA ILE A 103 -11.40 12.03 -3.09
C ILE A 103 -10.32 12.98 -2.59
N TYR A 104 -9.21 12.47 -2.07
CA TYR A 104 -8.04 13.25 -1.68
C TYR A 104 -7.52 14.09 -2.87
N SER A 105 -7.31 13.46 -4.03
CA SER A 105 -6.82 14.15 -5.22
C SER A 105 -7.82 15.21 -5.71
N ILE A 106 -9.13 14.90 -5.72
CA ILE A 106 -10.18 15.84 -6.11
C ILE A 106 -10.19 17.07 -5.19
N LEU A 107 -10.18 16.87 -3.88
CA LEU A 107 -10.21 17.98 -2.91
C LEU A 107 -8.92 18.81 -2.99
N LYS A 108 -7.78 18.16 -3.08
CA LYS A 108 -6.47 18.81 -3.19
C LYS A 108 -6.35 19.67 -4.45
N SER A 109 -6.80 19.16 -5.61
CA SER A 109 -6.80 19.92 -6.88
C SER A 109 -7.76 21.11 -6.89
N SER A 110 -8.74 21.11 -5.99
CA SER A 110 -9.70 22.21 -5.78
C SER A 110 -9.22 23.22 -4.73
N GLY A 111 -7.98 23.10 -4.23
CA GLY A 111 -7.37 24.03 -3.28
C GLY A 111 -7.69 23.77 -1.81
N LEU A 112 -8.41 22.69 -1.47
CA LEU A 112 -8.68 22.36 -0.08
C LEU A 112 -7.45 21.72 0.58
N GLU A 113 -7.19 22.08 1.82
CA GLU A 113 -6.20 21.39 2.64
C GLU A 113 -6.79 20.09 3.20
N VAL A 114 -6.09 18.96 2.99
CA VAL A 114 -6.61 17.65 3.41
C VAL A 114 -5.72 17.04 4.46
N CYS A 115 -6.29 16.83 5.65
CA CYS A 115 -5.68 16.16 6.79
C CYS A 115 -6.06 14.67 6.79
N LEU A 116 -5.16 13.80 6.35
CA LEU A 116 -5.36 12.35 6.41
C LEU A 116 -5.12 11.82 7.82
N VAL A 117 -6.08 11.14 8.39
CA VAL A 117 -6.03 10.65 9.76
C VAL A 117 -5.83 9.13 9.80
N ASN A 118 -4.90 8.67 10.63
CA ASN A 118 -4.74 7.23 10.84
C ASN A 118 -5.83 6.72 11.81
N PRO A 119 -6.71 5.79 11.38
CA PRO A 119 -7.80 5.27 12.20
C PRO A 119 -7.37 4.67 13.53
N LYS A 120 -6.17 4.11 13.59
CA LYS A 120 -5.64 3.50 14.83
C LYS A 120 -5.42 4.51 15.95
N LYS A 121 -5.22 5.79 15.63
CA LYS A 121 -4.96 6.84 16.64
C LYS A 121 -6.23 7.36 17.30
N PHE A 122 -7.39 7.22 16.63
CA PHE A 122 -8.63 7.87 17.05
C PHE A 122 -9.87 6.93 17.02
N ARG A 123 -9.64 5.62 17.18
CA ARG A 123 -10.76 4.67 17.26
C ARG A 123 -11.67 5.05 18.42
N MET A 124 -12.92 5.30 18.11
CA MET A 124 -13.99 5.40 19.12
C MET A 124 -14.13 4.07 19.85
N VAL A 125 -14.37 4.14 21.15
CA VAL A 125 -14.60 2.97 22.00
C VAL A 125 -15.86 2.21 21.54
N PRO A 126 -15.92 0.86 21.71
CA PRO A 126 -17.07 0.07 21.31
C PRO A 126 -18.39 0.59 21.90
N GLY A 127 -19.26 1.04 21.05
CA GLY A 127 -20.59 1.57 21.30
C GLY A 127 -21.31 1.65 19.97
N ARG A 128 -22.48 2.26 19.88
CA ARG A 128 -23.19 2.46 18.62
C ARG A 128 -22.35 3.35 17.67
N LYS A 129 -21.45 2.70 16.92
CA LYS A 129 -20.66 3.34 15.87
C LYS A 129 -21.56 3.50 14.64
N THR A 130 -21.70 4.74 14.14
CA THR A 130 -22.35 5.02 12.86
C THR A 130 -21.46 5.97 12.06
N ASP A 131 -21.45 5.82 10.74
CA ASP A 131 -20.65 6.65 9.83
C ASP A 131 -20.97 8.16 10.00
N VAL A 132 -22.21 8.48 10.37
CA VAL A 132 -22.65 9.84 10.73
C VAL A 132 -21.91 10.38 11.95
N LEU A 133 -21.77 9.59 13.00
CA LEU A 133 -21.06 10.00 14.21
C LEU A 133 -19.55 10.07 13.97
N ASP A 134 -19.02 9.19 13.14
CA ASP A 134 -17.60 9.14 12.83
C ASP A 134 -17.16 10.38 12.03
N CYS A 135 -17.91 10.82 11.02
CA CYS A 135 -17.57 12.04 10.28
C CYS A 135 -17.73 13.31 11.15
N GLN A 136 -18.76 13.39 12.04
CA GLN A 136 -18.91 14.49 12.97
C GLN A 136 -17.77 14.54 14.00
N TRP A 137 -17.35 13.39 14.49
CA TRP A 137 -16.21 13.29 15.40
C TRP A 137 -14.91 13.75 14.76
N LEU A 138 -14.64 13.31 13.53
CA LEU A 138 -13.48 13.77 12.75
C LEU A 138 -13.51 15.29 12.54
N GLN A 139 -14.67 15.84 12.18
CA GLN A 139 -14.84 17.29 12.01
C GLN A 139 -14.55 18.03 13.31
N THR A 140 -15.10 17.59 14.42
CA THR A 140 -14.92 18.24 15.74
C THR A 140 -13.47 18.17 16.21
N LEU A 141 -12.82 17.03 16.09
CA LEU A 141 -11.40 16.91 16.43
C LEU A 141 -10.52 17.82 15.57
N HIS A 142 -10.86 17.93 14.28
CA HIS A 142 -10.15 18.79 13.35
C HIS A 142 -10.36 20.26 13.67
N LEU A 143 -11.61 20.65 13.95
CA LEU A 143 -11.98 21.99 14.36
C LEU A 143 -11.11 22.52 15.52
N TYR A 144 -10.86 21.68 16.51
CA TYR A 144 -10.05 22.04 17.68
C TYR A 144 -8.55 21.76 17.52
N GLY A 145 -8.09 21.27 16.36
CA GLY A 145 -6.68 20.95 16.09
C GLY A 145 -6.13 19.82 16.97
N LEU A 146 -6.97 18.84 17.31
CA LEU A 146 -6.62 17.68 18.16
C LEU A 146 -6.11 16.49 17.36
N ILE A 147 -6.22 16.53 16.03
CA ILE A 147 -5.70 15.49 15.15
C ILE A 147 -4.46 15.97 14.41
N THR A 148 -3.52 15.04 14.27
CA THR A 148 -2.31 15.25 13.47
C THR A 148 -2.43 14.42 12.20
N GLY A 149 -2.31 15.07 11.05
CA GLY A 149 -2.35 14.41 9.76
C GLY A 149 -1.21 13.39 9.62
N SER A 150 -1.50 12.31 8.92
CA SER A 150 -0.49 11.37 8.46
C SER A 150 0.30 11.99 7.30
N PHE A 151 1.60 11.76 7.28
CA PHE A 151 2.42 12.19 6.16
C PHE A 151 1.96 11.51 4.86
N HIS A 152 1.56 12.30 3.89
CA HIS A 152 1.33 11.86 2.53
C HIS A 152 2.44 12.44 1.63
N PRO A 153 3.22 11.61 0.95
CA PRO A 153 4.28 12.07 0.08
C PRO A 153 3.69 12.76 -1.17
N GLU A 154 4.52 13.56 -1.84
CA GLU A 154 4.20 14.10 -3.17
C GLU A 154 3.80 12.98 -4.14
N GLU A 155 2.98 13.31 -5.13
CA GLU A 155 2.36 12.35 -6.05
C GLU A 155 3.37 11.41 -6.70
N LYS A 156 4.48 11.95 -7.24
CA LYS A 156 5.56 11.13 -7.83
C LYS A 156 6.21 10.16 -6.84
N ILE A 157 6.36 10.58 -5.59
CA ILE A 157 6.89 9.70 -4.54
C ILE A 157 5.86 8.62 -4.15
N ALA A 158 4.56 8.97 -4.17
CA ALA A 158 3.49 7.99 -3.91
C ALA A 158 3.44 6.93 -5.03
N GLU A 159 3.59 7.34 -6.29
CA GLU A 159 3.68 6.48 -7.46
C GLU A 159 4.88 5.54 -7.37
N LEU A 160 6.07 6.08 -7.11
CA LEU A 160 7.30 5.27 -6.91
C LEU A 160 7.11 4.21 -5.80
N ARG A 161 6.49 4.60 -4.69
CA ARG A 161 6.18 3.65 -3.59
C ARG A 161 5.22 2.56 -4.02
N SER A 162 4.27 2.85 -4.91
CA SER A 162 3.33 1.86 -5.45
C SER A 162 4.07 0.82 -6.31
N TYR A 163 4.92 1.26 -7.24
CA TYR A 163 5.76 0.37 -8.04
C TYR A 163 6.71 -0.47 -7.18
N MET A 164 7.38 0.14 -6.21
CA MET A 164 8.28 -0.58 -5.30
C MET A 164 7.55 -1.66 -4.46
N ARG A 165 6.33 -1.39 -4.02
CA ARG A 165 5.51 -2.37 -3.31
C ARG A 165 5.10 -3.53 -4.21
N GLU A 166 4.67 -3.22 -5.44
CA GLU A 166 4.28 -4.23 -6.41
C GLU A 166 5.48 -5.10 -6.81
N ARG A 167 6.64 -4.47 -7.07
CA ARG A 167 7.90 -5.18 -7.29
C ARG A 167 8.19 -6.18 -6.16
N GLY A 168 8.04 -5.74 -4.91
CA GLY A 168 8.24 -6.61 -3.75
C GLY A 168 7.28 -7.80 -3.70
N ARG A 169 6.02 -7.63 -4.13
CA ARG A 169 5.04 -8.72 -4.24
C ARG A 169 5.43 -9.71 -5.32
N ILE A 170 5.77 -9.22 -6.52
CA ILE A 170 6.20 -10.05 -7.65
C ILE A 170 7.44 -10.89 -7.28
N ILE A 171 8.45 -10.31 -6.62
CA ILE A 171 9.63 -11.05 -6.15
C ILE A 171 9.22 -12.19 -5.20
N LYS A 172 8.33 -11.91 -4.25
CA LYS A 172 7.84 -12.91 -3.30
C LYS A 172 7.08 -14.04 -3.99
N ASP A 173 6.22 -13.70 -4.94
CA ASP A 173 5.44 -14.69 -5.68
C ASP A 173 6.35 -15.52 -6.60
N ARG A 174 7.28 -14.88 -7.33
CA ARG A 174 8.31 -15.58 -8.11
C ARG A 174 9.06 -16.61 -7.28
N GLY A 175 9.49 -16.24 -6.06
CA GLY A 175 10.19 -17.15 -5.13
C GLY A 175 9.40 -18.41 -4.79
N ARG A 176 8.07 -18.32 -4.70
CA ARG A 176 7.22 -19.50 -4.47
C ARG A 176 7.30 -20.52 -5.62
N TYR A 177 7.42 -20.04 -6.85
CA TYR A 177 7.54 -20.92 -8.01
C TYR A 177 8.92 -21.54 -8.12
N VAL A 178 9.98 -20.87 -7.67
CA VAL A 178 11.31 -21.48 -7.51
C VAL A 178 11.23 -22.69 -6.58
N CYS A 179 10.62 -22.55 -5.40
CA CYS A 179 10.44 -23.65 -4.47
C CYS A 179 9.63 -24.82 -5.07
N ARG A 180 8.61 -24.50 -5.90
CA ARG A 180 7.81 -25.54 -6.58
C ARG A 180 8.62 -26.29 -7.65
N MET A 181 9.46 -25.60 -8.41
CA MET A 181 10.39 -26.23 -9.36
C MET A 181 11.38 -27.13 -8.64
N GLN A 182 12.01 -26.65 -7.56
CA GLN A 182 12.88 -27.49 -6.71
C GLN A 182 12.19 -28.76 -6.24
N LYS A 183 10.94 -28.63 -5.78
CA LYS A 183 10.15 -29.78 -5.33
C LYS A 183 9.87 -30.77 -6.45
N ALA A 184 9.60 -30.31 -7.67
CA ALA A 184 9.40 -31.19 -8.83
C ALA A 184 10.69 -31.93 -9.19
N LEU A 185 11.82 -31.23 -9.22
CA LEU A 185 13.14 -31.82 -9.44
C LEU A 185 13.48 -32.87 -8.37
N THR A 186 13.31 -32.54 -7.09
CA THR A 186 13.56 -33.48 -5.98
C THR A 186 12.71 -34.74 -6.06
N LYS A 187 11.45 -34.64 -6.48
CA LYS A 187 10.58 -35.81 -6.67
C LYS A 187 11.01 -36.73 -7.82
N MET A 188 11.81 -36.24 -8.74
CA MET A 188 12.48 -37.00 -9.78
C MET A 188 13.87 -37.48 -9.35
N ASN A 189 14.29 -37.23 -8.12
CA ASN A 189 15.65 -37.41 -7.62
C ASN A 189 16.71 -36.63 -8.41
N LEU A 190 16.33 -35.48 -8.98
CA LEU A 190 17.23 -34.53 -9.62
C LEU A 190 17.65 -33.50 -8.57
N LEU A 191 18.81 -33.72 -7.97
CA LEU A 191 19.23 -33.02 -6.74
C LEU A 191 20.12 -31.80 -7.02
N LEU A 192 19.76 -30.98 -8.02
CA LEU A 192 20.53 -29.78 -8.42
C LEU A 192 20.79 -28.83 -7.26
N ASN A 193 19.88 -28.75 -6.29
CA ASN A 193 20.06 -27.91 -5.10
C ASN A 193 21.15 -28.38 -4.14
N ASN A 194 21.70 -29.58 -4.32
CA ASN A 194 22.82 -30.10 -3.52
C ASN A 194 24.17 -29.68 -4.11
N VAL A 195 24.20 -29.35 -5.42
CA VAL A 195 25.40 -29.01 -6.17
C VAL A 195 25.37 -27.59 -6.78
N LEU A 196 24.28 -26.84 -6.59
CA LEU A 196 24.18 -25.45 -7.02
C LEU A 196 23.63 -24.61 -5.85
N ASP A 197 24.33 -23.54 -5.52
CA ASP A 197 23.90 -22.59 -4.49
C ASP A 197 22.56 -21.92 -4.89
N ASP A 198 22.36 -21.70 -6.20
CA ASP A 198 21.13 -21.13 -6.76
C ASP A 198 20.77 -21.82 -8.07
N ILE A 199 19.66 -22.56 -8.07
CA ILE A 199 19.14 -23.23 -9.28
C ILE A 199 18.61 -22.22 -10.31
N MET A 200 18.32 -20.97 -9.93
CA MET A 200 17.91 -19.92 -10.83
C MET A 200 19.09 -19.16 -11.44
N GLY A 201 20.30 -19.48 -11.03
CA GLY A 201 21.53 -18.98 -11.65
C GLY A 201 21.74 -19.53 -13.08
N LYS A 202 22.74 -18.99 -13.78
CA LYS A 202 22.99 -19.32 -15.20
C LYS A 202 23.06 -20.82 -15.46
N THR A 203 23.78 -21.58 -14.64
CA THR A 203 23.95 -23.03 -14.78
C THR A 203 22.60 -23.76 -14.56
N GLY A 204 21.93 -23.51 -13.44
CA GLY A 204 20.68 -24.19 -13.11
C GLY A 204 19.58 -23.93 -14.13
N MET A 205 19.44 -22.68 -14.59
CA MET A 205 18.45 -22.33 -15.62
C MET A 205 18.75 -22.98 -16.97
N SER A 206 20.03 -23.08 -17.37
CA SER A 206 20.42 -23.77 -18.61
C SER A 206 20.08 -25.26 -18.53
N ILE A 207 20.37 -25.92 -17.40
CA ILE A 207 20.04 -27.33 -17.17
C ILE A 207 18.52 -27.55 -17.14
N ILE A 208 17.76 -26.73 -16.41
CA ILE A 208 16.30 -26.86 -16.32
C ILE A 208 15.67 -26.72 -17.71
N ARG A 209 16.10 -25.74 -18.52
CA ARG A 209 15.62 -25.59 -19.90
C ARG A 209 15.91 -26.83 -20.74
N ALA A 210 17.13 -27.33 -20.71
CA ALA A 210 17.51 -28.54 -21.47
C ALA A 210 16.69 -29.76 -21.02
N ILE A 211 16.41 -29.92 -19.72
CA ILE A 211 15.50 -30.95 -19.22
C ILE A 211 14.09 -30.79 -19.80
N LEU A 212 13.57 -29.58 -19.84
CA LEU A 212 12.24 -29.28 -20.39
C LEU A 212 12.20 -29.48 -21.92
N ASP A 213 13.32 -29.27 -22.61
CA ASP A 213 13.50 -29.50 -24.06
C ASP A 213 13.71 -30.99 -24.39
N GLY A 214 13.76 -31.86 -23.39
CA GLY A 214 13.83 -33.32 -23.57
C GLY A 214 15.20 -33.95 -23.38
N GLU A 215 16.25 -33.21 -23.01
CA GLU A 215 17.55 -33.80 -22.70
C GLU A 215 17.47 -34.60 -21.37
N ARG A 216 18.07 -35.79 -21.34
CA ARG A 216 18.06 -36.72 -20.21
C ARG A 216 19.48 -37.25 -19.88
N ASP A 217 20.46 -37.00 -20.75
CA ASP A 217 21.83 -37.42 -20.52
C ASP A 217 22.47 -36.53 -19.42
N PRO A 218 22.83 -37.09 -18.24
CA PRO A 218 23.38 -36.31 -17.15
C PRO A 218 24.66 -35.56 -17.51
N HIS A 219 25.56 -36.15 -18.35
CA HIS A 219 26.81 -35.52 -18.75
C HIS A 219 26.58 -34.35 -19.73
N LYS A 220 25.64 -34.50 -20.67
CA LYS A 220 25.26 -33.39 -21.55
C LYS A 220 24.61 -32.23 -20.77
N LEU A 221 23.74 -32.55 -19.78
CA LEU A 221 23.16 -31.55 -18.90
C LEU A 221 24.26 -30.87 -18.06
N ALA A 222 25.19 -31.61 -17.50
CA ALA A 222 26.30 -31.08 -16.71
C ALA A 222 27.26 -30.17 -17.51
N SER A 223 27.47 -30.47 -18.80
CA SER A 223 28.30 -29.64 -19.68
C SER A 223 27.79 -28.22 -19.88
N LEU A 224 26.48 -27.95 -19.56
CA LEU A 224 25.88 -26.61 -19.57
C LEU A 224 26.33 -25.74 -18.39
N ARG A 225 27.17 -26.22 -17.49
CA ARG A 225 27.69 -25.46 -16.37
C ARG A 225 28.44 -24.22 -16.84
N SER A 226 28.33 -23.13 -16.12
CA SER A 226 29.14 -21.93 -16.36
C SER A 226 30.55 -22.11 -15.76
N GLY A 227 31.57 -21.51 -16.36
CA GLY A 227 32.94 -21.56 -15.85
C GLY A 227 33.16 -21.02 -14.43
N ARG A 228 32.13 -20.35 -13.85
CA ARG A 228 32.14 -19.87 -12.46
C ARG A 228 31.50 -20.86 -11.48
N CYS A 229 30.99 -21.99 -11.96
CA CYS A 229 30.38 -23.00 -11.09
C CYS A 229 31.49 -23.68 -10.25
N LYS A 230 31.29 -23.81 -8.95
CA LYS A 230 32.25 -24.43 -8.03
C LYS A 230 32.33 -25.94 -8.19
N TYR A 231 31.22 -26.56 -8.56
CA TYR A 231 31.09 -28.01 -8.69
C TYR A 231 31.58 -28.46 -10.07
N THR A 232 32.17 -29.65 -10.11
CA THR A 232 32.65 -30.30 -11.35
C THR A 232 31.50 -30.79 -12.21
N GLU A 233 31.77 -31.14 -13.46
CA GLU A 233 30.76 -31.73 -14.34
C GLU A 233 30.28 -33.08 -13.81
N ASP A 234 31.21 -33.91 -13.26
CA ASP A 234 30.89 -35.22 -12.72
C ASP A 234 29.95 -35.11 -11.50
N GLU A 235 30.20 -34.17 -10.59
CA GLU A 235 29.31 -33.92 -9.43
C GLU A 235 27.92 -33.47 -9.87
N ILE A 236 27.84 -32.62 -10.89
CA ILE A 236 26.55 -32.16 -11.44
C ILE A 236 25.85 -33.31 -12.17
N ALA A 237 26.60 -34.11 -12.96
CA ALA A 237 26.04 -35.27 -13.66
C ALA A 237 25.46 -36.28 -12.67
N GLU A 238 26.18 -36.58 -11.58
CA GLU A 238 25.71 -37.48 -10.52
C GLU A 238 24.41 -36.97 -9.90
N SER A 239 24.28 -35.68 -9.66
CA SER A 239 23.06 -35.05 -9.12
C SER A 239 21.86 -35.11 -10.06
N LEU A 240 22.08 -35.35 -11.36
CA LEU A 240 21.08 -35.43 -12.41
C LEU A 240 20.69 -36.85 -12.80
N ASN A 241 21.32 -37.86 -12.17
CA ASN A 241 21.02 -39.26 -12.36
C ASN A 241 19.76 -39.65 -11.56
N GLY A 242 18.61 -39.41 -12.15
CA GLY A 242 17.31 -39.57 -11.49
C GLY A 242 16.24 -40.21 -12.38
N TYR A 243 14.99 -40.16 -11.90
CA TYR A 243 13.84 -40.76 -12.57
C TYR A 243 12.94 -39.67 -13.13
N TYR A 244 12.97 -39.42 -14.43
CA TYR A 244 12.18 -38.40 -15.11
C TYR A 244 10.72 -38.86 -15.26
N LYS A 245 9.85 -38.40 -14.33
CA LYS A 245 8.42 -38.71 -14.30
C LYS A 245 7.63 -37.65 -15.07
N GLU A 246 6.77 -38.10 -15.99
CA GLU A 246 5.98 -37.20 -16.85
C GLU A 246 5.14 -36.18 -16.07
N ASP A 247 4.51 -36.63 -14.98
CA ASP A 247 3.72 -35.74 -14.14
C ASP A 247 4.59 -34.64 -13.47
N GLN A 248 5.82 -34.97 -13.05
CA GLN A 248 6.73 -34.01 -12.44
C GLN A 248 7.41 -33.10 -13.49
N LEU A 249 7.66 -33.59 -14.69
CA LEU A 249 8.13 -32.79 -15.81
C LEU A 249 7.06 -31.76 -16.24
N PHE A 250 5.80 -32.19 -16.30
CA PHE A 250 4.68 -31.27 -16.56
C PHE A 250 4.58 -30.18 -15.48
N LEU A 251 4.68 -30.56 -14.19
CA LEU A 251 4.68 -29.58 -13.09
C LEU A 251 5.89 -28.67 -13.12
N LEU A 252 7.09 -29.19 -13.44
CA LEU A 252 8.30 -28.38 -13.61
C LEU A 252 8.10 -27.35 -14.72
N LYS A 253 7.61 -27.76 -15.88
CA LYS A 253 7.31 -26.88 -17.01
C LYS A 253 6.31 -25.78 -16.63
N THR A 254 5.19 -26.16 -16.02
CA THR A 254 4.16 -25.23 -15.59
C THR A 254 4.72 -24.17 -14.61
N ASN A 255 5.50 -24.60 -13.63
CA ASN A 255 6.09 -23.67 -12.66
C ASN A 255 7.20 -22.79 -13.27
N TYR A 256 7.96 -23.34 -14.23
CA TYR A 256 8.95 -22.59 -14.99
C TYR A 256 8.29 -21.47 -15.84
N ASP A 257 7.18 -21.76 -16.53
CA ASP A 257 6.48 -20.79 -17.36
C ASP A 257 5.95 -19.62 -16.51
N VAL A 258 5.37 -19.93 -15.33
CA VAL A 258 4.89 -18.89 -14.41
C VAL A 258 6.07 -18.12 -13.80
N PHE A 259 7.17 -18.78 -13.46
CA PHE A 259 8.39 -18.10 -13.00
C PHE A 259 8.89 -17.11 -14.08
N SER A 260 8.96 -17.54 -15.33
CA SER A 260 9.41 -16.71 -16.46
C SER A 260 8.48 -15.52 -16.70
N PHE A 261 7.17 -15.71 -16.53
CA PHE A 261 6.21 -14.61 -16.57
C PHE A 261 6.50 -13.55 -15.51
N PHE A 262 6.74 -13.96 -14.25
CA PHE A 262 7.08 -13.02 -13.19
C PHE A 262 8.44 -12.34 -13.42
N ASP A 263 9.40 -13.03 -13.98
CA ASP A 263 10.73 -12.48 -14.30
C ASP A 263 10.61 -11.36 -15.34
N ASN A 264 9.80 -11.57 -16.39
CA ASN A 264 9.47 -10.54 -17.37
C ASN A 264 8.75 -9.35 -16.73
N LYS A 265 7.78 -9.60 -15.83
CA LYS A 265 7.07 -8.53 -15.12
C LYS A 265 7.97 -7.72 -14.19
N LEU A 266 8.99 -8.34 -13.61
CA LEU A 266 10.03 -7.60 -12.86
C LEU A 266 10.83 -6.67 -13.77
N THR A 267 11.19 -7.12 -14.97
CA THR A 267 11.90 -6.29 -15.94
C THR A 267 11.05 -5.08 -16.36
N GLU A 268 9.74 -5.29 -16.61
CA GLU A 268 8.82 -4.22 -16.97
C GLU A 268 8.70 -3.19 -15.83
N ILE A 269 8.47 -3.65 -14.60
CA ILE A 269 8.31 -2.73 -13.46
C ILE A 269 9.61 -2.00 -13.11
N ASP A 270 10.77 -2.65 -13.26
CA ASP A 270 12.08 -2.04 -13.07
C ASP A 270 12.33 -0.92 -14.10
N SER A 271 11.86 -1.10 -15.34
CA SER A 271 11.89 -0.06 -16.36
C SER A 271 11.02 1.14 -15.97
N GLN A 272 9.80 0.91 -15.48
CA GLN A 272 8.92 2.00 -15.01
C GLN A 272 9.53 2.76 -13.82
N ILE A 273 10.12 2.03 -12.87
CA ILE A 273 10.82 2.64 -11.73
C ILE A 273 12.00 3.50 -12.21
N THR A 274 12.78 3.00 -13.17
CA THR A 274 13.93 3.73 -13.73
C THR A 274 13.48 5.02 -14.41
N ASN A 275 12.47 4.94 -15.29
CA ASN A 275 11.92 6.11 -15.97
C ASN A 275 11.42 7.16 -14.99
N LEU A 276 10.67 6.72 -13.95
CA LEU A 276 10.17 7.64 -12.93
C LEU A 276 11.30 8.26 -12.12
N LEU A 277 12.38 7.52 -11.82
CA LEU A 277 13.53 8.05 -11.10
C LEU A 277 14.31 9.11 -11.91
N GLU A 278 14.35 9.01 -13.23
CA GLU A 278 14.98 9.99 -14.10
C GLU A 278 14.25 11.35 -14.09
N GLU A 279 12.95 11.35 -13.78
CA GLU A 279 12.16 12.59 -13.64
C GLU A 279 12.45 13.36 -12.33
N PHE A 280 13.14 12.74 -11.37
CA PHE A 280 13.49 13.44 -10.13
C PHE A 280 14.71 14.35 -10.33
N PRO A 281 14.68 15.59 -9.81
CA PRO A 281 15.82 16.47 -9.90
C PRO A 281 17.03 15.88 -9.17
N LEU A 282 18.13 15.71 -9.89
CA LEU A 282 19.39 15.29 -9.29
C LEU A 282 19.81 16.32 -8.24
N LYS A 283 19.87 15.95 -6.97
CA LYS A 283 20.50 16.78 -5.95
C LYS A 283 21.97 16.97 -6.34
N LYS A 284 22.34 18.17 -6.79
CA LYS A 284 23.76 18.54 -6.92
C LYS A 284 24.41 18.29 -5.56
N LYS A 285 25.35 17.34 -5.50
CA LYS A 285 26.20 17.19 -4.30
C LYS A 285 26.83 18.55 -4.04
N LYS A 286 26.49 19.20 -2.94
CA LYS A 286 27.32 20.28 -2.41
C LYS A 286 28.68 19.68 -2.12
N ARG A 287 29.69 20.09 -2.90
CA ARG A 287 31.12 19.85 -2.60
C ARG A 287 31.50 20.64 -1.36
#